data_e272d6e8015ea27f054c78b3e2db529c
#
_entry.id   e272d6e8015ea27f054c78b3e2db529c
#
_cell.length_a   1.000
_cell.length_b   1.000
_cell.length_c   1.000
_cell.angle_alpha   90.00
_cell.angle_beta   90.00
_cell.angle_gamma   90.00
#
_symmetry.space_group_name_H-M   'P 1'
#
loop_
_entity.id
_entity.type
_entity.pdbx_description
1 polymer ?
#
loop_
_entity_poly.entity_id
_entity_poly.type
_entity_poly.pdbx_seq_one_letter_code
_entity_poly.pdbx_strand_id
1 'polypeptide(L)'
;MRVDTYGGLRIVAASPTALDHVLGTSYFDLAQAIYRATNFDDIVDLLVAKLPGLIGTDEALVMGSSPLSGVCSVSNHGSIAKHLSGRVDVINRMAEQHPILSRVDFNDPGDLGFAMSDHMSPEEYRESEFARQVYGDTAMADVMFGQLVAGVRRKAYLICYFSGSGITVQARERFDAILLTVRGVLDRMEAYNVERVVRQRIFGASAPLAIFFLNQASEVCPLNHAAVTFAESRWAPDEAVRPLTPDQIALIDRVVDGGWINPVTADWRDVTLDLGAGPTLIHALPKLSGEVILMFPTSGHEPVGEEAVTILTRRQREIMDWIAEGKTSAEAAIILGISPRTVEKHLEAVFQRLGVENRIAAMRRYLDLKRGL
;
A
#
# COMPACT_ATOMS: atom_id res chain seq x y z
N MET A 1 -14.14 -3.05 -34.78
CA MET A 1 -13.62 -2.04 -33.83
C MET A 1 -14.65 -1.93 -32.71
N ARG A 2 -14.42 -2.59 -31.58
CA ARG A 2 -15.24 -2.42 -30.36
C ARG A 2 -14.53 -1.41 -29.46
N VAL A 3 -15.23 -0.39 -29.05
CA VAL A 3 -14.75 0.60 -28.11
C VAL A 3 -15.43 0.29 -26.78
N ASP A 4 -14.70 -0.27 -25.84
CA ASP A 4 -15.16 -0.42 -24.47
C ASP A 4 -14.57 0.72 -23.65
N THR A 5 -15.43 1.48 -22.99
CA THR A 5 -15.03 2.58 -22.08
C THR A 5 -15.03 2.07 -20.65
N TYR A 6 -13.85 1.98 -20.06
CA TYR A 6 -13.67 1.82 -18.62
C TYR A 6 -13.06 3.10 -18.04
N GLY A 7 -13.77 3.76 -17.14
CA GLY A 7 -13.22 4.87 -16.36
C GLY A 7 -12.71 6.08 -17.14
N GLY A 8 -13.30 6.40 -18.30
CA GLY A 8 -12.92 7.59 -19.09
C GLY A 8 -11.75 7.39 -20.07
N LEU A 9 -11.03 6.27 -20.03
CA LEU A 9 -10.01 5.94 -21.03
C LEU A 9 -10.68 5.33 -22.28
N ARG A 10 -10.48 5.95 -23.44
CA ARG A 10 -10.78 5.31 -24.72
C ARG A 10 -9.66 4.31 -25.05
N ILE A 11 -9.87 3.06 -24.70
CA ILE A 11 -9.02 1.98 -25.21
C ILE A 11 -9.46 1.68 -26.63
N VAL A 12 -8.75 2.18 -27.60
CA VAL A 12 -8.87 1.70 -28.99
C VAL A 12 -8.22 0.33 -29.02
N ALA A 13 -9.01 -0.73 -28.95
CA ALA A 13 -8.50 -2.08 -29.15
C ALA A 13 -7.96 -2.19 -30.57
N ALA A 14 -6.66 -1.96 -30.75
CA ALA A 14 -5.93 -2.42 -31.93
C ALA A 14 -6.07 -3.94 -32.02
N SER A 15 -6.13 -4.48 -33.25
CA SER A 15 -6.15 -5.94 -33.41
C SER A 15 -4.91 -6.54 -32.75
N PRO A 16 -4.97 -7.73 -32.13
CA PRO A 16 -3.81 -8.37 -31.50
C PRO A 16 -2.57 -8.38 -32.42
N THR A 17 -2.74 -8.59 -33.71
CA THR A 17 -1.68 -8.59 -34.71
C THR A 17 -0.98 -7.25 -34.93
N ALA A 18 -1.66 -6.11 -34.71
CA ALA A 18 -1.03 -4.79 -34.79
C ALA A 18 -0.16 -4.51 -33.55
N LEU A 19 -0.63 -4.90 -32.36
CA LEU A 19 0.15 -4.83 -31.11
C LEU A 19 1.40 -5.71 -31.14
N ASP A 20 1.30 -6.93 -31.71
CA ASP A 20 2.44 -7.84 -31.87
C ASP A 20 3.58 -7.24 -32.71
N HIS A 21 3.24 -6.44 -33.73
CA HIS A 21 4.24 -5.77 -34.55
C HIS A 21 4.98 -4.63 -33.84
N VAL A 22 4.29 -3.90 -32.97
CA VAL A 22 4.84 -2.75 -32.25
C VAL A 22 5.60 -3.19 -31.00
N LEU A 23 5.01 -4.09 -30.22
CA LEU A 23 5.52 -4.46 -28.90
C LEU A 23 6.51 -5.63 -28.95
N GLY A 24 6.29 -6.60 -29.84
CA GLY A 24 7.15 -7.78 -30.01
C GLY A 24 7.00 -8.83 -28.91
N THR A 25 7.56 -10.03 -29.15
CA THR A 25 7.48 -11.17 -28.21
C THR A 25 8.05 -10.87 -26.84
N SER A 26 9.15 -10.14 -26.75
CA SER A 26 9.79 -9.79 -25.47
C SER A 26 8.90 -8.93 -24.56
N TYR A 27 8.01 -8.11 -25.13
CA TYR A 27 7.01 -7.36 -24.34
C TYR A 27 6.00 -8.31 -23.72
N PHE A 28 5.44 -9.25 -24.51
CA PHE A 28 4.43 -10.17 -24.00
C PHE A 28 4.99 -11.11 -22.93
N ASP A 29 6.25 -11.53 -23.07
CA ASP A 29 6.94 -12.32 -22.06
C ASP A 29 7.08 -11.55 -20.74
N LEU A 30 7.47 -10.28 -20.82
CA LEU A 30 7.54 -9.41 -19.63
C LEU A 30 6.15 -9.15 -19.04
N ALA A 31 5.16 -8.79 -19.84
CA ALA A 31 3.79 -8.58 -19.40
C ALA A 31 3.24 -9.83 -18.70
N GLN A 32 3.44 -11.01 -19.27
CA GLN A 32 3.03 -12.27 -18.66
C GLN A 32 3.74 -12.55 -17.33
N ALA A 33 5.04 -12.23 -17.23
CA ALA A 33 5.78 -12.36 -15.98
C ALA A 33 5.25 -11.40 -14.90
N ILE A 34 4.95 -10.14 -15.26
CA ILE A 34 4.34 -9.16 -14.37
C ILE A 34 2.96 -9.63 -13.89
N TYR A 35 2.13 -10.20 -14.80
CA TYR A 35 0.83 -10.75 -14.43
C TYR A 35 0.91 -11.92 -13.45
N ARG A 36 2.01 -12.67 -13.44
CA ARG A 36 2.27 -13.79 -12.53
C ARG A 36 2.96 -13.39 -11.25
N ALA A 37 3.46 -12.15 -11.16
CA ALA A 37 4.10 -11.64 -9.95
C ALA A 37 3.13 -11.68 -8.77
N THR A 38 3.66 -12.00 -7.60
CA THR A 38 2.86 -12.18 -6.38
C THR A 38 3.03 -11.02 -5.39
N ASN A 39 4.01 -10.15 -5.63
CA ASN A 39 4.28 -8.96 -4.81
C ASN A 39 4.90 -7.84 -5.67
N PHE A 40 5.03 -6.65 -5.08
CA PHE A 40 5.57 -5.49 -5.78
C PHE A 40 7.07 -5.62 -6.07
N ASP A 41 7.82 -6.24 -5.18
CA ASP A 41 9.28 -6.40 -5.34
C ASP A 41 9.59 -7.28 -6.56
N ASP A 42 8.82 -8.36 -6.79
CA ASP A 42 8.94 -9.18 -8.00
C ASP A 42 8.75 -8.35 -9.28
N ILE A 43 7.79 -7.39 -9.25
CA ILE A 43 7.53 -6.50 -10.39
C ILE A 43 8.71 -5.57 -10.61
N VAL A 44 9.25 -4.99 -9.53
CA VAL A 44 10.43 -4.10 -9.61
C VAL A 44 11.62 -4.84 -10.20
N ASP A 45 11.91 -6.04 -9.71
CA ASP A 45 13.02 -6.88 -10.21
C ASP A 45 12.86 -7.21 -11.70
N LEU A 46 11.65 -7.55 -12.12
CA LEU A 46 11.35 -7.81 -13.54
C LEU A 46 11.57 -6.57 -14.41
N LEU A 47 11.08 -5.40 -13.97
CA LEU A 47 11.23 -4.14 -14.70
C LEU A 47 12.71 -3.78 -14.86
N VAL A 48 13.44 -3.77 -13.75
CA VAL A 48 14.86 -3.40 -13.74
C VAL A 48 15.71 -4.36 -14.60
N ALA A 49 15.42 -5.66 -14.56
CA ALA A 49 16.17 -6.66 -15.31
C ALA A 49 15.84 -6.70 -16.81
N LYS A 50 14.59 -6.40 -17.21
CA LYS A 50 14.10 -6.65 -18.57
C LYS A 50 13.96 -5.41 -19.44
N LEU A 51 13.67 -4.24 -18.83
CA LEU A 51 13.50 -3.00 -19.60
C LEU A 51 14.72 -2.60 -20.41
N PRO A 52 15.97 -2.71 -19.93
CA PRO A 52 17.13 -2.38 -20.75
C PRO A 52 17.15 -3.10 -22.11
N GLY A 53 16.86 -4.39 -22.12
CA GLY A 53 16.79 -5.16 -23.37
C GLY A 53 15.54 -4.90 -24.21
N LEU A 54 14.47 -4.37 -23.62
CA LEU A 54 13.19 -4.16 -24.31
C LEU A 54 13.09 -2.79 -24.99
N ILE A 55 13.55 -1.73 -24.33
CA ILE A 55 13.41 -0.34 -24.79
C ILE A 55 14.76 0.34 -25.10
N GLY A 56 15.89 -0.37 -24.89
CA GLY A 56 17.22 0.17 -25.16
C GLY A 56 17.69 1.23 -24.15
N THR A 57 17.13 1.24 -22.94
CA THR A 57 17.64 2.06 -21.84
C THR A 57 18.92 1.45 -21.28
N ASP A 58 19.85 2.27 -20.80
CA ASP A 58 21.06 1.78 -20.14
C ASP A 58 20.79 1.25 -18.75
N GLU A 59 19.88 1.91 -18.03
CA GLU A 59 19.47 1.53 -16.68
C GLU A 59 18.03 1.92 -16.42
N ALA A 60 17.29 1.03 -15.77
CA ALA A 60 15.96 1.28 -15.26
C ALA A 60 15.97 1.17 -13.73
N LEU A 61 15.22 2.02 -13.05
CA LEU A 61 15.03 1.95 -11.60
C LEU A 61 13.61 2.32 -11.21
N VAL A 62 13.20 1.89 -10.04
CA VAL A 62 11.94 2.32 -9.42
C VAL A 62 12.25 3.14 -8.18
N MET A 63 11.67 4.33 -8.12
CA MET A 63 11.83 5.26 -7.01
C MET A 63 10.49 5.49 -6.33
N GLY A 64 10.46 5.35 -5.01
CA GLY A 64 9.29 5.62 -4.19
C GLY A 64 9.46 6.83 -3.30
N SER A 65 8.36 7.56 -3.07
CA SER A 65 8.35 8.69 -2.16
C SER A 65 7.08 8.74 -1.32
N SER A 66 7.19 9.34 -0.13
CA SER A 66 6.09 9.65 0.79
C SER A 66 6.22 11.08 1.33
N PRO A 67 5.14 11.68 1.87
CA PRO A 67 5.18 13.04 2.41
C PRO A 67 6.16 13.23 3.56
N LEU A 68 6.34 12.22 4.41
CA LEU A 68 7.20 12.33 5.60
C LEU A 68 8.67 11.99 5.29
N SER A 69 8.89 10.96 4.48
CA SER A 69 10.23 10.46 4.20
C SER A 69 10.83 11.02 2.90
N GLY A 70 10.04 11.74 2.08
CA GLY A 70 10.45 12.12 0.74
C GLY A 70 10.71 10.87 -0.11
N VAL A 71 11.82 10.82 -0.84
CA VAL A 71 12.28 9.61 -1.50
C VAL A 71 12.67 8.59 -0.44
N CYS A 72 11.92 7.50 -0.37
CA CYS A 72 12.07 6.46 0.66
C CYS A 72 12.68 5.15 0.14
N SER A 73 12.73 4.97 -1.18
CA SER A 73 13.31 3.78 -1.80
C SER A 73 13.80 4.05 -3.21
N VAL A 74 14.91 3.41 -3.55
CA VAL A 74 15.46 3.35 -4.91
C VAL A 74 15.91 1.90 -5.12
N SER A 75 15.50 1.27 -6.22
CA SER A 75 15.95 -0.09 -6.55
C SER A 75 17.46 -0.13 -6.81
N ASN A 76 18.16 -1.08 -6.23
CA ASN A 76 19.62 -1.10 -6.14
C ASN A 76 20.28 -2.04 -7.15
N HIS A 77 20.02 -1.87 -8.45
CA HIS A 77 20.50 -2.81 -9.46
C HIS A 77 21.55 -2.25 -10.45
N GLY A 78 21.81 -0.95 -10.46
CA GLY A 78 22.74 -0.34 -11.40
C GLY A 78 23.63 0.70 -10.78
N SER A 79 24.47 1.34 -11.61
CA SER A 79 25.41 2.38 -11.20
C SER A 79 24.70 3.67 -10.82
N ILE A 80 23.65 4.05 -11.57
CA ILE A 80 22.83 5.24 -11.31
C ILE A 80 22.01 5.04 -10.04
N ALA A 81 21.37 3.87 -9.89
CA ALA A 81 20.61 3.55 -8.70
C ALA A 81 21.47 3.60 -7.43
N LYS A 82 22.69 3.07 -7.46
CA LYS A 82 23.66 3.17 -6.35
C LYS A 82 24.06 4.60 -6.06
N HIS A 83 24.33 5.40 -7.10
CA HIS A 83 24.66 6.80 -6.95
C HIS A 83 23.53 7.58 -6.28
N LEU A 84 22.28 7.39 -6.75
CA LEU A 84 21.09 8.05 -6.20
C LEU A 84 20.76 7.60 -4.77
N SER A 85 20.92 6.31 -4.47
CA SER A 85 20.73 5.78 -3.11
C SER A 85 21.66 6.44 -2.09
N GLY A 86 22.87 6.79 -2.50
CA GLY A 86 23.82 7.54 -1.66
C GLY A 86 23.50 9.04 -1.54
N ARG A 87 22.50 9.55 -2.25
CA ARG A 87 22.15 10.99 -2.35
C ARG A 87 20.68 11.29 -2.03
N VAL A 88 19.99 10.38 -1.37
CA VAL A 88 18.56 10.54 -1.03
C VAL A 88 18.29 11.87 -0.31
N ASP A 89 19.16 12.28 0.62
CA ASP A 89 19.01 13.57 1.32
C ASP A 89 19.14 14.78 0.37
N VAL A 90 19.98 14.67 -0.65
CA VAL A 90 20.14 15.74 -1.68
C VAL A 90 18.89 15.76 -2.55
N ILE A 91 18.42 14.60 -3.00
CA ILE A 91 17.21 14.47 -3.82
C ILE A 91 16.02 15.10 -3.08
N ASN A 92 15.83 14.77 -1.80
CA ASN A 92 14.73 15.29 -1.00
C ASN A 92 14.79 16.81 -0.83
N ARG A 93 15.98 17.38 -0.59
CA ARG A 93 16.13 18.83 -0.52
C ARG A 93 15.85 19.54 -1.84
N MET A 94 16.17 18.89 -2.96
CA MET A 94 16.06 19.46 -4.30
C MET A 94 14.77 19.09 -5.03
N ALA A 95 13.89 18.30 -4.42
CA ALA A 95 12.69 17.74 -5.07
C ALA A 95 11.79 18.83 -5.67
N GLU A 96 11.56 19.92 -4.93
CA GLU A 96 10.75 21.06 -5.39
C GLU A 96 11.41 21.85 -6.53
N GLN A 97 12.73 21.74 -6.68
CA GLN A 97 13.52 22.40 -7.72
C GLN A 97 13.75 21.51 -8.94
N HIS A 98 13.13 20.32 -8.97
CA HIS A 98 13.24 19.43 -10.13
C HIS A 98 12.65 20.12 -11.36
N PRO A 99 13.42 20.35 -12.42
CA PRO A 99 13.03 21.27 -13.50
C PRO A 99 11.86 20.77 -14.33
N ILE A 100 11.55 19.48 -14.29
CA ILE A 100 10.49 18.85 -15.06
C ILE A 100 9.28 18.50 -14.20
N LEU A 101 9.49 17.87 -13.02
CA LEU A 101 8.39 17.40 -12.19
C LEU A 101 7.45 18.52 -11.73
N SER A 102 7.93 19.76 -11.68
CA SER A 102 7.10 20.95 -11.42
C SER A 102 6.22 21.38 -12.62
N ARG A 103 6.47 20.84 -13.82
CA ARG A 103 5.80 21.21 -15.07
C ARG A 103 4.82 20.13 -15.55
N VAL A 104 4.87 18.93 -14.98
CA VAL A 104 4.06 17.79 -15.38
C VAL A 104 2.90 17.62 -14.39
N ASP A 105 1.69 17.60 -14.92
CA ASP A 105 0.51 17.22 -14.14
C ASP A 105 0.37 15.69 -14.15
N PHE A 106 0.88 15.03 -13.13
CA PHE A 106 0.76 13.58 -12.97
C PHE A 106 -0.68 13.09 -12.79
N ASN A 107 -1.66 13.98 -12.65
CA ASN A 107 -3.07 13.61 -12.58
C ASN A 107 -3.73 13.60 -13.96
N ASP A 108 -3.04 14.08 -15.01
CA ASP A 108 -3.53 13.98 -16.38
C ASP A 108 -3.42 12.51 -16.87
N PRO A 109 -4.53 11.84 -17.17
CA PRO A 109 -4.51 10.47 -17.68
C PRO A 109 -3.79 10.32 -19.03
N GLY A 110 -3.55 11.43 -19.74
CA GLY A 110 -2.82 11.47 -21.02
C GLY A 110 -1.30 11.35 -20.83
N ASP A 111 -0.78 11.74 -19.66
CA ASP A 111 0.64 11.73 -19.34
C ASP A 111 1.05 10.45 -18.58
N LEU A 112 0.94 9.30 -19.22
CA LEU A 112 1.36 8.02 -18.64
C LEU A 112 2.86 7.98 -18.42
N GLY A 113 3.63 8.35 -19.44
CA GLY A 113 5.07 8.47 -19.42
C GLY A 113 5.52 9.65 -20.28
N PHE A 114 6.60 10.31 -19.88
CA PHE A 114 7.21 11.41 -20.62
C PHE A 114 8.72 11.28 -20.61
N ALA A 115 9.35 11.87 -21.62
CA ALA A 115 10.80 12.00 -21.66
C ALA A 115 11.21 13.40 -21.22
N MET A 116 12.40 13.53 -20.65
CA MET A 116 12.98 14.82 -20.33
C MET A 116 13.04 15.72 -21.56
N SER A 117 13.40 15.15 -22.71
CA SER A 117 13.49 15.86 -24.00
C SER A 117 12.16 16.41 -24.52
N ASP A 118 11.01 16.02 -23.94
CA ASP A 118 9.69 16.60 -24.27
C ASP A 118 9.52 17.99 -23.66
N HIS A 119 10.27 18.32 -22.62
CA HIS A 119 10.10 19.54 -21.80
C HIS A 119 11.30 20.48 -21.85
N MET A 120 12.50 19.96 -22.09
CA MET A 120 13.74 20.77 -22.13
C MET A 120 14.87 20.00 -22.83
N SER A 121 15.86 20.72 -23.34
CA SER A 121 17.02 20.07 -23.93
C SER A 121 17.91 19.36 -22.89
N PRO A 122 18.66 18.33 -23.29
CA PRO A 122 19.61 17.66 -22.39
C PRO A 122 20.67 18.61 -21.81
N GLU A 123 21.06 19.64 -22.56
CA GLU A 123 22.02 20.69 -22.11
C GLU A 123 21.40 21.51 -20.99
N GLU A 124 20.20 22.05 -21.20
CA GLU A 124 19.45 22.82 -20.17
C GLU A 124 19.24 22.02 -18.90
N TYR A 125 18.92 20.71 -19.04
CA TYR A 125 18.74 19.84 -17.88
C TYR A 125 20.04 19.69 -17.09
N ARG A 126 21.16 19.38 -17.77
CA ARG A 126 22.46 19.22 -17.12
C ARG A 126 22.97 20.51 -16.43
N GLU A 127 22.61 21.67 -16.97
CA GLU A 127 22.95 22.98 -16.39
C GLU A 127 22.05 23.34 -15.19
N SER A 128 20.93 22.64 -14.99
CA SER A 128 20.07 22.89 -13.84
C SER A 128 20.77 22.59 -12.52
N GLU A 129 20.43 23.35 -11.48
CA GLU A 129 20.98 23.13 -10.14
C GLU A 129 20.66 21.74 -9.61
N PHE A 130 19.43 21.26 -9.89
CA PHE A 130 19.01 19.90 -9.55
C PHE A 130 19.95 18.85 -10.16
N ALA A 131 20.18 18.89 -11.47
CA ALA A 131 20.99 17.89 -12.15
C ALA A 131 22.44 17.90 -11.64
N ARG A 132 23.03 19.10 -11.45
CA ARG A 132 24.39 19.23 -10.92
C ARG A 132 24.55 18.64 -9.52
N GLN A 133 23.58 18.87 -8.64
CA GLN A 133 23.66 18.39 -7.26
C GLN A 133 23.30 16.92 -7.13
N VAL A 134 22.31 16.43 -7.89
CA VAL A 134 21.82 15.05 -7.79
C VAL A 134 22.64 14.09 -8.61
N TYR A 135 22.93 14.42 -9.86
CA TYR A 135 23.61 13.52 -10.80
C TYR A 135 25.12 13.77 -10.93
N GLY A 136 25.57 15.02 -10.71
CA GLY A 136 26.97 15.36 -10.87
C GLY A 136 27.45 15.09 -12.30
N ASP A 137 28.59 14.36 -12.43
CA ASP A 137 29.19 13.99 -13.71
C ASP A 137 28.62 12.72 -14.34
N THR A 138 27.45 12.23 -13.88
CA THR A 138 26.85 11.03 -14.44
C THR A 138 26.44 11.29 -15.90
N ALA A 139 27.00 10.49 -16.81
CA ALA A 139 26.70 10.59 -18.25
C ALA A 139 25.25 10.18 -18.51
N MET A 140 24.42 11.16 -18.85
CA MET A 140 23.01 10.98 -19.12
C MET A 140 22.62 11.89 -20.29
N ALA A 141 22.06 11.32 -21.35
CA ALA A 141 21.58 12.08 -22.51
C ALA A 141 20.08 12.38 -22.40
N ASP A 142 19.28 11.42 -21.93
CA ASP A 142 17.85 11.60 -21.76
C ASP A 142 17.31 10.67 -20.66
N VAL A 143 16.11 10.96 -20.14
CA VAL A 143 15.45 10.18 -19.09
C VAL A 143 13.98 10.05 -19.43
N MET A 144 13.44 8.83 -19.34
CA MET A 144 12.00 8.61 -19.34
C MET A 144 11.48 8.40 -17.92
N PHE A 145 10.39 9.06 -17.62
CA PHE A 145 9.66 8.94 -16.36
C PHE A 145 8.28 8.34 -16.59
N GLY A 146 7.87 7.45 -15.73
CA GLY A 146 6.51 6.93 -15.71
C GLY A 146 6.02 6.74 -14.30
N GLN A 147 4.82 7.19 -14.00
CA GLN A 147 4.23 7.05 -12.68
C GLN A 147 3.58 5.68 -12.54
N LEU A 148 4.06 4.85 -11.61
CA LEU A 148 3.47 3.55 -11.27
C LEU A 148 2.36 3.68 -10.23
N VAL A 149 2.54 4.57 -9.26
CA VAL A 149 1.59 4.83 -8.18
C VAL A 149 1.38 6.34 -8.09
N ALA A 150 0.13 6.76 -8.28
CA ALA A 150 -0.31 8.14 -8.20
C ALA A 150 -1.14 8.34 -6.93
N GLY A 151 -0.58 8.96 -5.91
CA GLY A 151 -1.30 9.29 -4.69
C GLY A 151 -0.71 10.50 -3.98
N VAL A 152 -1.52 11.18 -3.20
CA VAL A 152 -1.07 12.34 -2.42
C VAL A 152 -0.05 11.91 -1.34
N ARG A 153 -0.29 10.74 -0.72
CA ARG A 153 0.56 10.24 0.37
C ARG A 153 1.67 9.30 -0.09
N ARG A 154 1.56 8.74 -1.30
CA ARG A 154 2.57 7.85 -1.86
C ARG A 154 2.65 7.98 -3.36
N LYS A 155 3.86 7.98 -3.86
CA LYS A 155 4.15 8.00 -5.28
C LYS A 155 5.23 6.97 -5.58
N ALA A 156 5.13 6.34 -6.75
CA ALA A 156 6.18 5.49 -7.27
C ALA A 156 6.39 5.81 -8.74
N TYR A 157 7.65 5.89 -9.13
CA TYR A 157 8.07 6.23 -10.48
C TYR A 157 8.97 5.14 -11.04
N LEU A 158 8.72 4.75 -12.28
CA LEU A 158 9.66 4.02 -13.11
C LEU A 158 10.49 5.04 -13.86
N ILE A 159 11.81 4.95 -13.76
CA ILE A 159 12.75 5.90 -14.36
C ILE A 159 13.73 5.11 -15.22
N CYS A 160 13.87 5.50 -16.48
CA CYS A 160 14.75 4.86 -17.45
C CYS A 160 15.75 5.87 -17.99
N TYR A 161 17.05 5.58 -17.89
CA TYR A 161 18.15 6.44 -18.27
C TYR A 161 18.75 6.01 -19.61
N PHE A 162 19.04 6.99 -20.46
CA PHE A 162 19.63 6.81 -21.78
C PHE A 162 20.91 7.63 -21.89
N SER A 163 22.03 6.99 -22.23
CA SER A 163 23.31 7.65 -22.48
C SER A 163 23.56 7.93 -23.98
N GLY A 164 22.77 7.26 -24.84
CA GLY A 164 22.91 7.32 -26.30
C GLY A 164 21.95 8.30 -26.98
N SER A 165 21.91 8.26 -28.30
CA SER A 165 21.19 9.18 -29.18
C SER A 165 19.67 8.99 -29.17
N GLY A 166 19.01 9.57 -28.19
CA GLY A 166 17.57 9.81 -28.23
C GLY A 166 16.69 8.58 -27.98
N ILE A 167 15.51 8.84 -27.48
CA ILE A 167 14.48 7.85 -27.20
C ILE A 167 13.67 7.60 -28.47
N THR A 168 13.63 6.35 -28.93
CA THR A 168 12.86 5.99 -30.14
C THR A 168 11.36 5.98 -29.86
N VAL A 169 10.54 6.19 -30.90
CA VAL A 169 9.08 6.06 -30.80
C VAL A 169 8.69 4.68 -30.27
N GLN A 170 9.33 3.63 -30.76
CA GLN A 170 9.07 2.27 -30.31
C GLN A 170 9.39 2.06 -28.83
N ALA A 171 10.47 2.68 -28.32
CA ALA A 171 10.82 2.63 -26.89
C ALA A 171 9.72 3.29 -26.03
N ARG A 172 9.17 4.42 -26.49
CA ARG A 172 8.06 5.13 -25.81
C ARG A 172 6.80 4.26 -25.77
N GLU A 173 6.37 3.75 -26.92
CA GLU A 173 5.17 2.90 -27.02
C GLU A 173 5.25 1.67 -26.11
N ARG A 174 6.43 1.03 -26.07
CA ARG A 174 6.68 -0.10 -25.16
C ARG A 174 6.68 0.31 -23.70
N PHE A 175 7.28 1.45 -23.39
CA PHE A 175 7.30 1.98 -22.02
C PHE A 175 5.88 2.26 -21.51
N ASP A 176 5.06 2.95 -22.29
CA ASP A 176 3.68 3.26 -21.95
C ASP A 176 2.83 1.99 -21.78
N ALA A 177 3.01 1.03 -22.66
CA ALA A 177 2.33 -0.27 -22.56
C ALA A 177 2.73 -1.04 -21.28
N ILE A 178 4.00 -0.97 -20.87
CA ILE A 178 4.47 -1.56 -19.61
C ILE A 178 3.90 -0.81 -18.41
N LEU A 179 3.88 0.51 -18.42
CA LEU A 179 3.26 1.31 -17.34
C LEU A 179 1.80 0.92 -17.13
N LEU A 180 1.01 0.84 -18.21
CA LEU A 180 -0.39 0.41 -18.15
C LEU A 180 -0.53 -1.02 -17.59
N THR A 181 0.34 -1.92 -18.02
CA THR A 181 0.34 -3.32 -17.54
C THR A 181 0.62 -3.38 -16.04
N VAL A 182 1.67 -2.68 -15.58
CA VAL A 182 2.06 -2.66 -14.16
C VAL A 182 0.96 -2.04 -13.30
N ARG A 183 0.42 -0.88 -13.70
CA ARG A 183 -0.68 -0.21 -12.98
C ARG A 183 -1.88 -1.14 -12.83
N GLY A 184 -2.33 -1.78 -13.92
CA GLY A 184 -3.44 -2.73 -13.86
C GLY A 184 -3.20 -3.94 -12.97
N VAL A 185 -1.97 -4.43 -12.89
CA VAL A 185 -1.61 -5.52 -11.98
C VAL A 185 -1.58 -5.04 -10.52
N LEU A 186 -1.02 -3.87 -10.25
CA LEU A 186 -0.98 -3.29 -8.91
C LEU A 186 -2.39 -3.02 -8.38
N ASP A 187 -3.26 -2.43 -9.18
CA ASP A 187 -4.66 -2.17 -8.82
C ASP A 187 -5.40 -3.47 -8.49
N ARG A 188 -5.19 -4.51 -9.28
CA ARG A 188 -5.78 -5.83 -9.04
C ARG A 188 -5.27 -6.46 -7.73
N MET A 189 -3.96 -6.41 -7.50
CA MET A 189 -3.34 -6.94 -6.29
C MET A 189 -3.88 -6.24 -5.05
N GLU A 190 -3.97 -4.91 -5.10
CA GLU A 190 -4.50 -4.11 -4.00
C GLU A 190 -5.97 -4.41 -3.75
N ALA A 191 -6.81 -4.43 -4.79
CA ALA A 191 -8.23 -4.73 -4.67
C ALA A 191 -8.47 -6.10 -4.03
N TYR A 192 -7.73 -7.12 -4.46
CA TYR A 192 -7.81 -8.47 -3.89
C TYR A 192 -7.41 -8.49 -2.42
N ASN A 193 -6.29 -7.82 -2.07
CA ASN A 193 -5.83 -7.78 -0.69
C ASN A 193 -6.81 -7.03 0.22
N VAL A 194 -7.28 -5.86 -0.22
CA VAL A 194 -8.28 -5.07 0.52
C VAL A 194 -9.54 -5.91 0.77
N GLU A 195 -10.08 -6.56 -0.26
CA GLU A 195 -11.25 -7.43 -0.11
C GLU A 195 -10.98 -8.53 0.92
N ARG A 196 -9.86 -9.22 0.82
CA ARG A 196 -9.48 -10.32 1.72
C ARG A 196 -9.39 -9.84 3.17
N VAL A 197 -8.67 -8.75 3.41
CA VAL A 197 -8.36 -8.24 4.76
C VAL A 197 -9.62 -7.64 5.41
N VAL A 198 -10.42 -6.89 4.65
CA VAL A 198 -11.68 -6.32 5.13
C VAL A 198 -12.69 -7.43 5.42
N ARG A 199 -12.81 -8.41 4.51
CA ARG A 199 -13.72 -9.55 4.71
C ARG A 199 -13.36 -10.33 5.97
N GLN A 200 -12.09 -10.66 6.19
CA GLN A 200 -11.64 -11.35 7.40
C GLN A 200 -12.03 -10.60 8.67
N ARG A 201 -11.90 -9.26 8.67
CA ARG A 201 -12.25 -8.44 9.81
C ARG A 201 -13.77 -8.40 10.06
N ILE A 202 -14.56 -8.20 9.02
CA ILE A 202 -16.03 -8.16 9.11
C ILE A 202 -16.59 -9.50 9.63
N PHE A 203 -16.13 -10.62 9.09
CA PHE A 203 -16.59 -11.95 9.53
C PHE A 203 -16.14 -12.32 10.95
N GLY A 204 -15.06 -11.71 11.44
CA GLY A 204 -14.57 -11.89 12.81
C GLY A 204 -15.27 -11.01 13.85
N ALA A 205 -15.98 -9.96 13.42
CA ALA A 205 -16.57 -8.99 14.33
C ALA A 205 -17.86 -9.49 14.95
N SER A 206 -17.99 -9.31 16.27
CA SER A 206 -19.22 -9.59 17.04
C SER A 206 -20.23 -8.43 17.03
N ALA A 207 -19.84 -7.28 16.49
CA ALA A 207 -20.65 -6.07 16.40
C ALA A 207 -20.50 -5.41 15.01
N PRO A 208 -21.47 -4.59 14.57
CA PRO A 208 -21.33 -3.83 13.35
C PRO A 208 -20.07 -2.95 13.36
N LEU A 209 -19.34 -2.92 12.27
CA LEU A 209 -18.16 -2.10 12.09
C LEU A 209 -18.50 -0.91 11.20
N ALA A 210 -18.20 0.30 11.65
CA ALA A 210 -18.25 1.49 10.82
C ALA A 210 -16.99 1.55 9.96
N ILE A 211 -17.16 1.57 8.64
CA ILE A 211 -16.07 1.58 7.67
C ILE A 211 -16.07 2.91 6.95
N PHE A 212 -14.94 3.59 7.00
CA PHE A 212 -14.73 4.87 6.33
C PHE A 212 -13.58 4.77 5.34
N PHE A 213 -13.57 5.69 4.42
CA PHE A 213 -12.52 5.88 3.44
C PHE A 213 -11.91 7.27 3.62
N LEU A 214 -10.61 7.32 3.83
CA LEU A 214 -9.86 8.57 3.80
C LEU A 214 -9.35 8.79 2.37
N ASN A 215 -9.92 9.77 1.70
CA ASN A 215 -9.59 10.10 0.31
C ASN A 215 -8.29 10.91 0.20
N GLN A 216 -7.91 11.24 -1.03
CA GLN A 216 -6.70 12.02 -1.32
C GLN A 216 -6.81 13.47 -0.83
N ALA A 217 -8.00 14.03 -0.70
CA ALA A 217 -8.24 15.35 -0.13
C ALA A 217 -8.18 15.38 1.40
N SER A 218 -7.82 14.26 2.04
CA SER A 218 -7.80 14.08 3.50
C SER A 218 -9.18 14.23 4.15
N GLU A 219 -10.21 13.79 3.44
CA GLU A 219 -11.58 13.76 3.91
C GLU A 219 -12.00 12.33 4.24
N VAL A 220 -12.65 12.16 5.38
CA VAL A 220 -13.20 10.89 5.85
C VAL A 220 -14.62 10.74 5.32
N CYS A 221 -14.82 9.73 4.47
CA CYS A 221 -16.08 9.43 3.80
C CYS A 221 -16.66 8.12 4.34
N PRO A 222 -17.94 8.05 4.76
CA PRO A 222 -18.55 6.79 5.20
C PRO A 222 -18.75 5.83 4.02
N LEU A 223 -18.39 4.54 4.20
CA LEU A 223 -18.51 3.50 3.18
C LEU A 223 -19.65 2.51 3.41
N ASN A 224 -20.17 2.42 4.62
CA ASN A 224 -21.27 1.51 4.94
C ASN A 224 -22.31 2.17 5.85
N HIS A 225 -23.46 1.52 6.00
CA HIS A 225 -24.58 2.05 6.80
C HIS A 225 -24.19 2.35 8.25
N ALA A 226 -23.36 1.49 8.88
CA ALA A 226 -22.88 1.71 10.23
C ALA A 226 -22.01 2.98 10.34
N ALA A 227 -21.21 3.30 9.30
CA ALA A 227 -20.43 4.53 9.24
C ALA A 227 -21.32 5.76 9.01
N VAL A 228 -22.36 5.65 8.20
CA VAL A 228 -23.35 6.73 8.02
C VAL A 228 -24.05 7.03 9.35
N THR A 229 -24.56 6.01 10.04
CA THR A 229 -25.20 6.18 11.36
C THR A 229 -24.25 6.76 12.39
N PHE A 230 -22.97 6.34 12.37
CA PHE A 230 -21.93 6.92 13.23
C PHE A 230 -21.73 8.41 12.93
N ALA A 231 -21.60 8.76 11.66
CA ALA A 231 -21.41 10.14 11.22
C ALA A 231 -22.61 11.01 11.60
N GLU A 232 -23.84 10.60 11.29
CA GLU A 232 -25.09 11.30 11.62
C GLU A 232 -25.25 11.54 13.12
N SER A 233 -24.72 10.67 13.96
CA SER A 233 -24.83 10.80 15.41
C SER A 233 -23.78 11.73 16.03
N ARG A 234 -22.72 12.10 15.31
CA ARG A 234 -21.51 12.72 15.87
C ARG A 234 -20.95 13.90 15.09
N TRP A 235 -21.27 13.99 13.81
CA TRP A 235 -20.87 15.09 12.96
C TRP A 235 -21.97 16.13 12.85
N ALA A 236 -21.65 17.32 12.32
CA ALA A 236 -22.66 18.31 12.05
C ALA A 236 -23.68 17.81 11.01
N PRO A 237 -24.96 18.19 11.10
CA PRO A 237 -26.03 17.63 10.26
C PRO A 237 -25.79 17.77 8.74
N ASP A 238 -24.95 18.72 8.34
CA ASP A 238 -24.63 19.01 6.94
C ASP A 238 -23.28 18.40 6.48
N GLU A 239 -22.59 17.68 7.37
CA GLU A 239 -21.29 17.06 7.05
C GLU A 239 -21.48 15.64 6.47
N ALA A 240 -21.55 15.54 5.15
CA ALA A 240 -21.50 14.23 4.46
C ALA A 240 -20.10 13.62 4.49
N VAL A 241 -19.06 14.43 4.59
CA VAL A 241 -17.65 14.06 4.70
C VAL A 241 -16.98 14.95 5.74
N ARG A 242 -15.95 14.44 6.40
CA ARG A 242 -15.24 15.19 7.44
C ARG A 242 -13.77 15.39 7.05
N PRO A 243 -13.29 16.63 6.88
CA PRO A 243 -11.87 16.90 6.69
C PRO A 243 -11.11 16.61 7.98
N LEU A 244 -9.93 16.00 7.87
CA LEU A 244 -9.03 15.82 8.99
C LEU A 244 -8.24 17.10 9.28
N THR A 245 -7.96 17.32 10.55
CA THR A 245 -7.05 18.39 10.98
C THR A 245 -5.61 18.06 10.58
N PRO A 246 -4.70 19.05 10.48
CA PRO A 246 -3.28 18.80 10.20
C PRO A 246 -2.63 17.79 11.15
N ASP A 247 -2.96 17.81 12.43
CA ASP A 247 -2.43 16.86 13.41
C ASP A 247 -2.94 15.43 13.17
N GLN A 248 -4.20 15.29 12.80
CA GLN A 248 -4.78 13.98 12.43
C GLN A 248 -4.18 13.45 11.13
N ILE A 249 -3.96 14.33 10.15
CA ILE A 249 -3.26 13.97 8.90
C ILE A 249 -1.85 13.47 9.23
N ALA A 250 -1.11 14.16 10.08
CA ALA A 250 0.23 13.76 10.50
C ALA A 250 0.25 12.39 11.21
N LEU A 251 -0.80 12.05 11.97
CA LEU A 251 -0.94 10.71 12.55
C LEU A 251 -1.17 9.64 11.48
N ILE A 252 -2.05 9.91 10.53
CA ILE A 252 -2.30 8.99 9.40
C ILE A 252 -1.04 8.83 8.55
N ASP A 253 -0.35 9.92 8.25
CA ASP A 253 0.87 9.87 7.44
C ASP A 253 1.93 8.99 8.10
N ARG A 254 2.08 9.01 9.43
CA ARG A 254 2.96 8.07 10.16
C ARG A 254 2.53 6.61 10.03
N VAL A 255 1.22 6.34 10.01
CA VAL A 255 0.69 4.99 9.81
C VAL A 255 0.96 4.51 8.38
N VAL A 256 0.86 5.41 7.41
CA VAL A 256 1.10 5.12 5.99
C VAL A 256 2.59 5.04 5.68
N ASP A 257 3.43 5.81 6.40
CA ASP A 257 4.88 5.96 6.15
C ASP A 257 5.66 4.79 6.75
N GLY A 258 5.65 3.69 6.31
CA GLY A 258 6.40 2.51 6.81
C GLY A 258 7.18 1.77 5.71
N GLY A 259 7.78 2.50 4.75
CA GLY A 259 8.42 1.90 3.58
C GLY A 259 7.39 1.61 2.48
N TRP A 260 7.74 0.78 1.50
CA TRP A 260 6.80 0.33 0.48
C TRP A 260 5.63 -0.43 1.11
N ILE A 261 4.40 0.01 0.87
CA ILE A 261 3.24 -0.82 1.14
C ILE A 261 3.19 -1.87 0.04
N ASN A 262 3.49 -3.11 0.41
CA ASN A 262 3.25 -4.22 -0.48
C ASN A 262 1.73 -4.39 -0.64
N PRO A 263 1.16 -4.21 -1.84
CA PRO A 263 -0.29 -4.28 -2.03
C PRO A 263 -0.89 -5.63 -1.68
N VAL A 264 -0.06 -6.68 -1.58
CA VAL A 264 -0.50 -8.05 -1.27
C VAL A 264 -0.47 -8.33 0.22
N THR A 265 0.44 -7.70 0.97
CA THR A 265 0.66 -7.96 2.40
C THR A 265 0.30 -6.79 3.32
N ALA A 266 -0.25 -5.69 2.76
CA ALA A 266 -0.77 -4.61 3.59
C ALA A 266 -1.82 -5.14 4.57
N ASP A 267 -1.66 -4.78 5.84
CA ASP A 267 -2.54 -5.21 6.92
C ASP A 267 -2.93 -4.02 7.80
N TRP A 268 -3.87 -4.25 8.69
CA TRP A 268 -4.36 -3.23 9.61
C TRP A 268 -3.27 -2.70 10.51
N ARG A 269 -3.30 -1.38 10.72
CA ARG A 269 -2.47 -0.66 11.68
C ARG A 269 -3.36 0.12 12.61
N ASP A 270 -3.02 0.13 13.88
CA ASP A 270 -3.79 0.84 14.88
C ASP A 270 -3.37 2.31 14.96
N VAL A 271 -4.36 3.19 15.01
CA VAL A 271 -4.18 4.64 15.17
C VAL A 271 -5.27 5.19 16.06
N THR A 272 -4.94 6.11 16.96
CA THR A 272 -5.94 6.80 17.78
C THR A 272 -6.28 8.13 17.10
N LEU A 273 -7.55 8.28 16.69
CA LEU A 273 -8.08 9.50 16.09
C LEU A 273 -9.33 9.96 16.84
N ASP A 274 -9.53 11.28 16.89
CA ASP A 274 -10.78 11.88 17.34
C ASP A 274 -11.61 12.32 16.12
N LEU A 275 -12.67 11.59 15.83
CA LEU A 275 -13.63 11.96 14.78
C LEU A 275 -14.93 12.53 15.35
N GLY A 276 -14.85 13.27 16.47
CA GLY A 276 -15.99 13.93 17.11
C GLY A 276 -16.63 13.13 18.25
N ALA A 277 -15.97 12.04 18.67
CA ALA A 277 -16.42 11.19 19.79
C ALA A 277 -15.39 11.09 20.92
N GLY A 278 -14.35 11.90 20.86
CA GLY A 278 -13.14 11.75 21.66
C GLY A 278 -12.13 10.78 21.00
N PRO A 279 -10.91 10.69 21.56
CA PRO A 279 -9.88 9.81 21.05
C PRO A 279 -10.35 8.37 21.00
N THR A 280 -10.39 7.79 19.82
CA THR A 280 -10.88 6.43 19.56
C THR A 280 -9.81 5.63 18.83
N LEU A 281 -9.57 4.41 19.26
CA LEU A 281 -8.69 3.46 18.55
C LEU A 281 -9.36 3.02 17.26
N ILE A 282 -8.67 3.23 16.16
CA ILE A 282 -9.11 2.98 14.80
C ILE A 282 -8.16 2.02 14.14
N HIS A 283 -8.70 1.07 13.40
CA HIS A 283 -7.90 0.22 12.54
C HIS A 283 -7.79 0.85 11.16
N ALA A 284 -6.60 1.17 10.76
CA ALA A 284 -6.28 1.80 9.47
C ALA A 284 -5.64 0.77 8.53
N LEU A 285 -6.19 0.59 7.34
CA LEU A 285 -5.61 -0.21 6.26
C LEU A 285 -5.12 0.74 5.17
N PRO A 286 -3.81 0.96 5.06
CA PRO A 286 -3.26 1.83 4.03
C PRO A 286 -3.31 1.15 2.67
N LYS A 287 -3.71 1.91 1.65
CA LYS A 287 -3.65 1.56 0.24
C LYS A 287 -2.31 1.98 -0.37
N LEU A 288 -1.99 1.40 -1.52
CA LEU A 288 -0.76 1.70 -2.26
C LEU A 288 -0.63 3.19 -2.64
N SER A 289 -1.75 3.83 -2.98
CA SER A 289 -1.85 5.27 -3.25
C SER A 289 -1.71 6.18 -2.01
N GLY A 290 -1.70 5.57 -0.80
CA GLY A 290 -1.71 6.31 0.46
C GLY A 290 -3.11 6.75 0.92
N GLU A 291 -4.16 6.39 0.21
CA GLU A 291 -5.52 6.39 0.73
C GLU A 291 -5.62 5.36 1.87
N VAL A 292 -6.60 5.51 2.75
CA VAL A 292 -6.70 4.65 3.94
C VAL A 292 -8.13 4.21 4.16
N ILE A 293 -8.33 2.92 4.39
CA ILE A 293 -9.61 2.42 4.91
C ILE A 293 -9.53 2.45 6.43
N LEU A 294 -10.46 3.15 7.06
CA LEU A 294 -10.56 3.27 8.51
C LEU A 294 -11.73 2.43 9.00
N MET A 295 -11.53 1.68 10.07
CA MET A 295 -12.55 0.81 10.63
C MET A 295 -12.67 1.02 12.14
N PHE A 296 -13.90 1.19 12.61
CA PHE A 296 -14.24 1.41 14.01
C PHE A 296 -15.23 0.36 14.50
N PRO A 297 -15.12 -0.13 15.72
CA PRO A 297 -16.22 -0.83 16.40
C PRO A 297 -17.30 0.19 16.75
N THR A 298 -18.56 -0.09 16.35
CA THR A 298 -19.70 0.81 16.61
C THR A 298 -20.31 0.69 18.01
N SER A 299 -20.09 -0.43 18.69
CA SER A 299 -20.50 -0.61 20.09
C SER A 299 -19.40 -0.08 21.00
N GLY A 300 -19.79 0.83 21.90
CA GLY A 300 -18.91 1.52 22.84
C GLY A 300 -17.85 0.64 23.48
N HIS A 301 -16.72 0.59 22.83
CA HIS A 301 -15.51 0.10 23.45
C HIS A 301 -14.81 1.34 23.99
N GLU A 302 -14.86 1.47 25.29
CA GLU A 302 -13.76 2.11 26.02
C GLU A 302 -12.46 1.51 25.51
N PRO A 303 -11.35 2.27 25.52
CA PRO A 303 -10.05 1.76 25.08
C PRO A 303 -9.83 0.42 25.77
N VAL A 304 -9.69 -0.64 24.97
CA VAL A 304 -9.25 -1.94 25.48
C VAL A 304 -7.78 -1.76 25.83
N GLY A 305 -7.55 -1.02 26.92
CA GLY A 305 -6.34 -1.09 27.69
C GLY A 305 -6.20 -2.53 28.22
N GLU A 306 -5.06 -2.85 28.76
CA GLU A 306 -4.68 -4.14 29.36
C GLU A 306 -5.77 -4.91 30.16
N GLU A 307 -6.93 -4.32 30.42
CA GLU A 307 -8.06 -4.90 31.16
C GLU A 307 -8.76 -6.06 30.46
N ALA A 308 -8.83 -6.13 29.14
CA ALA A 308 -9.50 -7.27 28.46
C ALA A 308 -8.73 -8.59 28.64
N VAL A 309 -7.43 -8.53 28.90
CA VAL A 309 -6.61 -9.67 29.24
C VAL A 309 -6.76 -10.01 30.74
N THR A 310 -7.32 -9.13 31.56
CA THR A 310 -7.53 -9.34 33.01
C THR A 310 -8.72 -10.20 33.35
N ILE A 311 -9.63 -10.49 32.41
CA ILE A 311 -10.76 -11.43 32.61
C ILE A 311 -10.24 -12.83 32.96
N LEU A 312 -9.09 -13.22 32.41
CA LEU A 312 -8.46 -14.51 32.69
C LEU A 312 -7.30 -14.36 33.66
N THR A 313 -7.18 -15.26 34.62
CA THR A 313 -5.99 -15.31 35.48
C THR A 313 -4.74 -15.62 34.65
N ARG A 314 -3.56 -15.27 35.15
CA ARG A 314 -2.28 -15.59 34.51
C ARG A 314 -2.22 -17.08 34.08
N ARG A 315 -2.64 -17.98 34.97
CA ARG A 315 -2.61 -19.42 34.70
C ARG A 315 -3.60 -19.85 33.62
N GLN A 316 -4.74 -19.23 33.55
CA GLN A 316 -5.74 -19.47 32.51
C GLN A 316 -5.24 -19.00 31.14
N ARG A 317 -4.51 -17.86 31.10
CA ARG A 317 -3.87 -17.37 29.88
C ARG A 317 -2.78 -18.31 29.38
N GLU A 318 -1.89 -18.76 30.26
CA GLU A 318 -0.85 -19.74 29.90
C GLU A 318 -1.44 -21.03 29.30
N ILE A 319 -2.56 -21.51 29.85
CA ILE A 319 -3.27 -22.67 29.30
C ILE A 319 -3.88 -22.33 27.93
N MET A 320 -4.56 -21.19 27.81
CA MET A 320 -5.20 -20.78 26.56
C MET A 320 -4.18 -20.53 25.44
N ASP A 321 -2.98 -20.07 25.74
CA ASP A 321 -1.90 -19.93 24.77
C ASP A 321 -1.58 -21.27 24.10
N TRP A 322 -1.37 -22.33 24.88
CA TRP A 322 -1.10 -23.66 24.33
C TRP A 322 -2.30 -24.28 23.61
N ILE A 323 -3.51 -24.01 24.10
CA ILE A 323 -4.74 -24.44 23.43
C ILE A 323 -4.89 -23.74 22.09
N ALA A 324 -4.59 -22.45 22.00
CA ALA A 324 -4.65 -21.67 20.77
C ALA A 324 -3.60 -22.13 19.74
N GLU A 325 -2.49 -22.70 20.20
CA GLU A 325 -1.47 -23.36 19.35
C GLU A 325 -1.88 -24.78 18.91
N GLY A 326 -3.09 -25.22 19.27
CA GLY A 326 -3.63 -26.53 18.86
C GLY A 326 -3.26 -27.69 19.78
N LYS A 327 -2.62 -27.44 20.95
CA LYS A 327 -2.28 -28.49 21.92
C LYS A 327 -3.51 -29.06 22.59
N THR A 328 -3.49 -30.35 22.84
CA THR A 328 -4.50 -31.05 23.68
C THR A 328 -4.33 -30.71 25.16
N SER A 329 -5.34 -30.98 25.98
CA SER A 329 -5.24 -30.80 27.44
C SER A 329 -4.12 -31.63 28.05
N ALA A 330 -3.83 -32.81 27.51
CA ALA A 330 -2.74 -33.66 27.95
C ALA A 330 -1.35 -33.09 27.62
N GLU A 331 -1.19 -32.57 26.39
CA GLU A 331 0.08 -31.93 25.98
C GLU A 331 0.32 -30.61 26.73
N ALA A 332 -0.70 -29.78 26.90
CA ALA A 332 -0.62 -28.56 27.69
C ALA A 332 -0.26 -28.88 29.17
N ALA A 333 -0.83 -29.94 29.71
CA ALA A 333 -0.53 -30.40 31.06
C ALA A 333 0.96 -30.77 31.24
N ILE A 334 1.53 -31.50 30.28
CA ILE A 334 2.95 -31.89 30.27
C ILE A 334 3.82 -30.62 30.22
N ILE A 335 3.55 -29.72 29.31
CA ILE A 335 4.31 -28.47 29.11
C ILE A 335 4.27 -27.59 30.36
N LEU A 336 3.11 -27.51 31.01
CA LEU A 336 2.87 -26.64 32.15
C LEU A 336 3.18 -27.32 33.53
N GLY A 337 3.58 -28.57 33.51
CA GLY A 337 3.92 -29.33 34.73
C GLY A 337 2.74 -29.55 35.68
N ILE A 338 1.51 -29.76 35.16
CA ILE A 338 0.29 -30.00 35.93
C ILE A 338 -0.47 -31.21 35.40
N SER A 339 -1.53 -31.62 36.10
CA SER A 339 -2.35 -32.73 35.61
C SER A 339 -3.30 -32.32 34.49
N PRO A 340 -3.64 -33.22 33.53
CA PRO A 340 -4.66 -32.95 32.52
C PRO A 340 -6.00 -32.53 33.14
N ARG A 341 -6.40 -33.11 34.26
CA ARG A 341 -7.62 -32.77 34.99
C ARG A 341 -7.57 -31.30 35.50
N THR A 342 -6.39 -30.82 35.87
CA THR A 342 -6.21 -29.42 36.30
C THR A 342 -6.37 -28.48 35.09
N VAL A 343 -5.87 -28.85 33.91
CA VAL A 343 -6.07 -28.10 32.67
C VAL A 343 -7.54 -28.00 32.32
N GLU A 344 -8.26 -29.13 32.39
CA GLU A 344 -9.71 -29.15 32.09
C GLU A 344 -10.50 -28.28 33.07
N LYS A 345 -10.20 -28.31 34.36
CA LYS A 345 -10.83 -27.45 35.35
C LYS A 345 -10.59 -25.96 35.08
N HIS A 346 -9.40 -25.61 34.62
CA HIS A 346 -9.11 -24.24 34.21
C HIS A 346 -9.87 -23.87 32.92
N LEU A 347 -10.01 -24.78 31.97
CA LEU A 347 -10.79 -24.54 30.73
C LEU A 347 -12.27 -24.34 31.01
N GLU A 348 -12.87 -25.10 31.91
CA GLU A 348 -14.26 -24.89 32.36
C GLU A 348 -14.44 -23.47 32.93
N ALA A 349 -13.54 -23.04 33.80
CA ALA A 349 -13.55 -21.69 34.34
C ALA A 349 -13.32 -20.61 33.28
N VAL A 350 -12.51 -20.89 32.27
CA VAL A 350 -12.31 -20.02 31.10
C VAL A 350 -13.59 -19.92 30.30
N PHE A 351 -14.29 -21.04 30.02
CA PHE A 351 -15.54 -21.04 29.28
C PHE A 351 -16.60 -20.16 29.95
N GLN A 352 -16.73 -20.31 31.28
CA GLN A 352 -17.65 -19.49 32.06
C GLN A 352 -17.27 -17.98 31.99
N ARG A 353 -15.99 -17.65 32.13
CA ARG A 353 -15.54 -16.24 32.10
C ARG A 353 -15.64 -15.59 30.74
N LEU A 354 -15.43 -16.37 29.68
CA LEU A 354 -15.53 -15.88 28.30
C LEU A 354 -16.96 -15.94 27.75
N GLY A 355 -17.91 -16.53 28.49
CA GLY A 355 -19.29 -16.70 28.07
C GLY A 355 -19.45 -17.60 26.85
N VAL A 356 -18.66 -18.70 26.78
CA VAL A 356 -18.65 -19.64 25.65
C VAL A 356 -18.88 -21.06 26.11
N GLU A 357 -19.43 -21.91 25.24
CA GLU A 357 -19.88 -23.25 25.60
C GLU A 357 -18.88 -24.38 25.27
N ASN A 358 -17.87 -24.09 24.44
CA ASN A 358 -16.95 -25.12 23.99
C ASN A 358 -15.51 -24.58 23.73
N ARG A 359 -14.58 -25.53 23.58
CA ARG A 359 -13.15 -25.28 23.39
C ARG A 359 -12.86 -24.43 22.16
N ILE A 360 -13.53 -24.67 21.04
CA ILE A 360 -13.31 -23.93 19.78
C ILE A 360 -13.75 -22.49 19.93
N ALA A 361 -14.92 -22.26 20.53
CA ALA A 361 -15.43 -20.94 20.82
C ALA A 361 -14.53 -20.19 21.82
N ALA A 362 -14.00 -20.89 22.85
CA ALA A 362 -13.05 -20.31 23.80
C ALA A 362 -11.73 -19.91 23.14
N MET A 363 -11.19 -20.77 22.28
CA MET A 363 -9.97 -20.49 21.53
C MET A 363 -10.15 -19.28 20.63
N ARG A 364 -11.24 -19.22 19.88
CA ARG A 364 -11.56 -18.09 19.01
C ARG A 364 -11.68 -16.79 19.82
N ARG A 365 -12.49 -16.81 20.88
CA ARG A 365 -12.70 -15.65 21.75
C ARG A 365 -11.41 -15.18 22.43
N TYR A 366 -10.55 -16.11 22.85
CA TYR A 366 -9.24 -15.80 23.44
C TYR A 366 -8.30 -15.15 22.43
N LEU A 367 -8.22 -15.68 21.20
CA LEU A 367 -7.42 -15.09 20.14
C LEU A 367 -7.91 -13.69 19.77
N ASP A 368 -9.23 -13.49 19.76
CA ASP A 368 -9.85 -12.18 19.52
C ASP A 368 -9.46 -11.19 20.64
N LEU A 369 -9.56 -11.60 21.89
CA LEU A 369 -9.11 -10.80 23.05
C LEU A 369 -7.61 -10.49 23.03
N LYS A 370 -6.77 -11.45 22.61
CA LYS A 370 -5.31 -11.27 22.51
C LYS A 370 -4.92 -10.33 21.39
N ARG A 371 -5.77 -10.23 20.37
CA ARG A 371 -5.61 -9.30 19.23
C ARG A 371 -6.25 -7.94 19.48
N GLY A 372 -6.84 -7.72 20.65
CA GLY A 372 -7.60 -6.50 20.94
C GLY A 372 -8.93 -6.44 20.19
N LEU A 373 -9.50 -7.59 19.90
CA LEU A 373 -10.78 -7.77 19.16
C LEU A 373 -11.93 -8.11 20.11
#